data_12f19da7074523832d55f72da23d006d
#
_entry.id   12f19da7074523832d55f72da23d006d
#
_cell.length_a   1.000
_cell.length_b   1.000
_cell.length_c   1.000
_cell.angle_alpha   90.00
_cell.angle_beta   90.00
_cell.angle_gamma   90.00
#
_symmetry.space_group_name_H-M   'P 1'
#
loop_
_entity.id
_entity.type
_entity.pdbx_description
1 polymer ?
#
loop_
_entity_poly.entity_id
_entity_poly.type
_entity_poly.pdbx_seq_one_letter_code
_entity_poly.pdbx_strand_id
1 'polypeptide(L)'
;MERVLITGALGQLGQEFIKFFIKKNIYVLASDIRHPEEKLNCDFEIVDAMDNKRLNVVVKKYNINTIYHLVAVLSASGEKNPFKSWKVNMESFQNIIEVSIENKIKKIFWPSSIAVFGTKSNLENVGQDPILNPNTIYGISKLAGEKLISYYNKKYDLDIRSLRYPGIISFESKPGGGTTDYVMEMIESLKRGEDYICFLEKDTRLPMLYIEDAILGTIKFMSSKKNKLNVKESYNITGFSITPEELELKLKENGCIGNVIYKPDYRNEIAKTWPKNINDKISKEDWDWKANFGLNNTLEEAFK
;
A
#
# COMPACT_ATOMS: atom_id res chain seq x y z
N MET A 1 12.26 -23.89 2.42
CA MET A 1 11.15 -23.31 3.22
C MET A 1 11.24 -21.80 3.10
N GLU A 2 10.11 -21.13 2.90
CA GLU A 2 10.08 -19.68 2.79
C GLU A 2 10.33 -19.03 4.15
N ARG A 3 11.19 -18.01 4.17
CA ARG A 3 11.56 -17.23 5.36
C ARG A 3 11.45 -15.76 5.01
N VAL A 4 10.42 -15.13 5.52
CA VAL A 4 9.99 -13.78 5.13
C VAL A 4 10.50 -12.75 6.11
N LEU A 5 11.12 -11.68 5.61
CA LEU A 5 11.35 -10.44 6.34
C LEU A 5 10.27 -9.42 5.94
N ILE A 6 9.60 -8.83 6.92
CA ILE A 6 8.70 -7.70 6.72
C ILE A 6 9.32 -6.48 7.38
N THR A 7 9.70 -5.46 6.59
CA THR A 7 10.15 -4.17 7.11
C THR A 7 9.01 -3.17 7.09
N GLY A 8 8.90 -2.30 8.10
CA GLY A 8 7.71 -1.49 8.34
C GLY A 8 6.54 -2.35 8.86
N ALA A 9 6.88 -3.37 9.63
CA ALA A 9 6.00 -4.44 10.08
C ALA A 9 4.87 -3.98 10.99
N LEU A 10 5.02 -2.86 11.68
CA LEU A 10 4.00 -2.28 12.58
C LEU A 10 3.04 -1.32 11.85
N GLY A 11 3.21 -1.16 10.54
CA GLY A 11 2.25 -0.45 9.70
C GLY A 11 1.02 -1.31 9.35
N GLN A 12 0.00 -0.68 8.77
CA GLN A 12 -1.28 -1.30 8.40
C GLN A 12 -1.10 -2.62 7.59
N LEU A 13 -0.41 -2.56 6.46
CA LEU A 13 -0.14 -3.76 5.64
C LEU A 13 0.76 -4.76 6.37
N GLY A 14 1.75 -4.27 7.13
CA GLY A 14 2.73 -5.13 7.82
C GLY A 14 2.07 -6.07 8.82
N GLN A 15 1.18 -5.56 9.66
CA GLN A 15 0.46 -6.35 10.65
C GLN A 15 -0.40 -7.44 10.00
N GLU A 16 -1.09 -7.12 8.90
CA GLU A 16 -1.92 -8.09 8.19
C GLU A 16 -1.10 -9.17 7.47
N PHE A 17 0.05 -8.81 6.87
CA PHE A 17 0.97 -9.82 6.34
C PHE A 17 1.51 -10.74 7.43
N ILE A 18 1.85 -10.21 8.61
CA ILE A 18 2.28 -11.03 9.75
C ILE A 18 1.20 -12.06 10.11
N LYS A 19 -0.05 -11.61 10.31
CA LYS A 19 -1.18 -12.49 10.61
C LYS A 19 -1.36 -13.57 9.55
N PHE A 20 -1.31 -13.18 8.26
CA PHE A 20 -1.45 -14.11 7.15
C PHE A 20 -0.36 -15.19 7.16
N PHE A 21 0.91 -14.80 7.26
CA PHE A 21 2.02 -15.75 7.20
C PHE A 21 2.06 -16.70 8.40
N ILE A 22 1.77 -16.20 9.59
CA ILE A 22 1.65 -17.02 10.80
C ILE A 22 0.55 -18.07 10.63
N LYS A 23 -0.64 -17.66 10.15
CA LYS A 23 -1.75 -18.58 9.86
C LYS A 23 -1.40 -19.67 8.84
N LYS A 24 -0.44 -19.39 7.96
CA LYS A 24 0.06 -20.34 6.94
C LYS A 24 1.28 -21.12 7.38
N ASN A 25 1.72 -20.99 8.64
CA ASN A 25 2.93 -21.62 9.17
C ASN A 25 4.21 -21.26 8.36
N ILE A 26 4.26 -20.06 7.81
CA ILE A 26 5.43 -19.50 7.13
C ILE A 26 6.24 -18.71 8.15
N TYR A 27 7.56 -18.93 8.18
CA TYR A 27 8.44 -18.19 9.09
C TYR A 27 8.43 -16.69 8.74
N VAL A 28 8.19 -15.85 9.75
CA VAL A 28 8.20 -14.40 9.65
C VAL A 28 9.20 -13.80 10.63
N LEU A 29 10.05 -12.93 10.14
CA LEU A 29 10.77 -11.94 10.91
C LEU A 29 10.12 -10.57 10.66
N ALA A 30 9.48 -10.02 11.67
CA ALA A 30 8.95 -8.66 11.64
C ALA A 30 10.05 -7.66 12.02
N SER A 31 10.09 -6.49 11.36
CA SER A 31 11.05 -5.44 11.64
C SER A 31 10.42 -4.05 11.49
N ASP A 32 10.70 -3.18 12.46
CA ASP A 32 10.29 -1.77 12.45
C ASP A 32 11.33 -0.94 13.22
N ILE A 33 11.26 0.38 13.11
CA ILE A 33 12.07 1.30 13.92
C ILE A 33 11.50 1.51 15.33
N ARG A 34 10.26 1.11 15.57
CA ARG A 34 9.54 1.22 16.85
C ARG A 34 9.44 -0.15 17.50
N HIS A 35 9.23 -0.18 18.80
CA HIS A 35 8.80 -1.38 19.49
C HIS A 35 7.31 -1.67 19.21
N PRO A 36 6.90 -2.94 19.10
CA PRO A 36 5.49 -3.28 19.08
C PRO A 36 4.86 -2.95 20.44
N GLU A 37 3.63 -2.45 20.43
CA GLU A 37 2.86 -2.17 21.65
C GLU A 37 2.46 -3.47 22.36
N GLU A 38 2.21 -4.53 21.58
CA GLU A 38 1.88 -5.86 22.06
C GLU A 38 2.87 -6.90 21.53
N LYS A 39 2.99 -8.03 22.25
CA LYS A 39 3.85 -9.13 21.81
C LYS A 39 3.36 -9.73 20.51
N LEU A 40 4.19 -9.71 19.49
CA LEU A 40 3.92 -10.38 18.22
C LEU A 40 4.12 -11.91 18.35
N ASN A 41 3.34 -12.68 17.60
CA ASN A 41 3.48 -14.14 17.53
C ASN A 41 4.54 -14.58 16.50
N CYS A 42 5.57 -13.77 16.28
CA CYS A 42 6.70 -14.03 15.39
C CYS A 42 7.97 -13.38 15.95
N ASP A 43 9.12 -13.72 15.36
CA ASP A 43 10.36 -13.05 15.68
C ASP A 43 10.30 -11.57 15.28
N PHE A 44 10.91 -10.72 16.11
CA PHE A 44 10.95 -9.28 15.90
C PHE A 44 12.35 -8.71 16.13
N GLU A 45 12.79 -7.82 15.24
CA GLU A 45 14.03 -7.06 15.37
C GLU A 45 13.78 -5.57 15.14
N ILE A 46 14.34 -4.72 16.01
CA ILE A 46 14.39 -3.29 15.74
C ILE A 46 15.46 -3.02 14.70
N VAL A 47 15.04 -2.59 13.51
CA VAL A 47 15.95 -2.26 12.42
C VAL A 47 15.43 -1.03 11.69
N ASP A 48 16.29 -0.02 11.57
CA ASP A 48 16.05 1.05 10.60
C ASP A 48 16.40 0.52 9.20
N ALA A 49 15.45 0.54 8.28
CA ALA A 49 15.67 0.12 6.89
C ALA A 49 16.69 1.03 6.16
N MET A 50 17.07 2.15 6.74
CA MET A 50 18.17 3.00 6.26
C MET A 50 19.55 2.53 6.75
N ASP A 51 19.63 1.59 7.70
CA ASP A 51 20.88 0.97 8.16
C ASP A 51 21.15 -0.32 7.36
N ASN A 52 21.82 -0.18 6.24
CA ASN A 52 22.21 -1.28 5.36
C ASN A 52 23.01 -2.36 6.11
N LYS A 53 23.94 -1.96 6.99
CA LYS A 53 24.79 -2.90 7.74
C LYS A 53 23.94 -3.77 8.69
N ARG A 54 22.99 -3.14 9.41
CA ARG A 54 22.11 -3.87 10.32
C ARG A 54 21.18 -4.80 9.56
N LEU A 55 20.60 -4.33 8.44
CA LEU A 55 19.78 -5.18 7.56
C LEU A 55 20.55 -6.43 7.10
N ASN A 56 21.79 -6.26 6.67
CA ASN A 56 22.65 -7.36 6.20
C ASN A 56 22.91 -8.40 7.30
N VAL A 57 23.20 -7.95 8.53
CA VAL A 57 23.37 -8.83 9.70
C VAL A 57 22.08 -9.62 9.96
N VAL A 58 20.94 -8.95 9.97
CA VAL A 58 19.64 -9.55 10.28
C VAL A 58 19.24 -10.58 9.22
N VAL A 59 19.36 -10.23 7.95
CA VAL A 59 19.03 -11.12 6.83
C VAL A 59 19.84 -12.42 6.89
N LYS A 60 21.15 -12.33 7.18
CA LYS A 60 22.04 -13.51 7.35
C LYS A 60 21.68 -14.33 8.59
N LYS A 61 21.53 -13.67 9.74
CA LYS A 61 21.19 -14.33 11.03
C LYS A 61 19.95 -15.20 10.92
N TYR A 62 18.93 -14.71 10.22
CA TYR A 62 17.64 -15.37 10.11
C TYR A 62 17.45 -16.15 8.80
N ASN A 63 18.47 -16.25 7.93
CA ASN A 63 18.42 -16.94 6.64
C ASN A 63 17.21 -16.52 5.79
N ILE A 64 16.96 -15.21 5.69
CA ILE A 64 15.84 -14.64 4.93
C ILE A 64 16.00 -14.91 3.43
N ASN A 65 14.92 -15.26 2.76
CA ASN A 65 14.91 -15.52 1.31
C ASN A 65 13.80 -14.78 0.54
N THR A 66 12.90 -14.11 1.26
CA THR A 66 11.84 -13.27 0.69
C THR A 66 11.69 -11.99 1.55
N ILE A 67 11.57 -10.83 0.92
CA ILE A 67 11.41 -9.56 1.64
C ILE A 67 10.13 -8.86 1.19
N TYR A 68 9.31 -8.42 2.17
CA TYR A 68 8.21 -7.49 1.98
C TYR A 68 8.63 -6.15 2.57
N HIS A 69 9.02 -5.22 1.68
CA HIS A 69 9.50 -3.91 2.11
C HIS A 69 8.35 -2.90 2.09
N LEU A 70 7.83 -2.60 3.27
CA LEU A 70 6.63 -1.77 3.45
C LEU A 70 6.93 -0.38 4.05
N VAL A 71 8.21 -0.08 4.30
CA VAL A 71 8.62 1.22 4.84
C VAL A 71 8.32 2.34 3.85
N ALA A 72 7.52 3.32 4.26
CA ALA A 72 7.28 4.53 3.49
C ALA A 72 6.73 5.67 4.36
N VAL A 73 7.08 6.90 4.00
CA VAL A 73 6.35 8.10 4.40
C VAL A 73 5.27 8.34 3.35
N LEU A 74 4.00 8.43 3.76
CA LEU A 74 2.84 8.48 2.88
C LEU A 74 2.59 9.88 2.28
N SER A 75 1.61 9.98 1.37
CA SER A 75 1.35 11.15 0.52
C SER A 75 1.20 12.46 1.30
N ALA A 76 0.16 12.61 2.11
CA ALA A 76 -0.11 13.85 2.82
C ALA A 76 0.96 14.17 3.89
N SER A 77 1.47 13.14 4.57
CA SER A 77 2.56 13.28 5.55
C SER A 77 3.88 13.66 4.87
N GLY A 78 4.11 13.17 3.66
CA GLY A 78 5.34 13.41 2.88
C GLY A 78 5.48 14.86 2.45
N GLU A 79 4.40 15.52 2.09
CA GLU A 79 4.40 16.94 1.69
C GLU A 79 4.82 17.90 2.82
N LYS A 80 4.66 17.48 4.08
CA LYS A 80 5.13 18.28 5.22
C LYS A 80 6.66 18.34 5.34
N ASN A 81 7.37 17.31 4.86
CA ASN A 81 8.83 17.26 4.83
C ASN A 81 9.32 16.43 3.62
N PRO A 82 9.35 17.01 2.42
CA PRO A 82 9.64 16.29 1.18
C PRO A 82 11.06 15.70 1.13
N PHE A 83 12.06 16.38 1.70
CA PHE A 83 13.43 15.85 1.72
C PHE A 83 13.55 14.60 2.58
N LYS A 84 12.95 14.59 3.77
CA LYS A 84 12.91 13.42 4.64
C LYS A 84 12.12 12.27 3.98
N SER A 85 10.99 12.60 3.36
CA SER A 85 10.15 11.65 2.67
C SER A 85 10.89 10.95 1.53
N TRP A 86 11.54 11.73 0.67
CA TRP A 86 12.40 11.19 -0.39
C TRP A 86 13.48 10.27 0.17
N LYS A 87 14.23 10.75 1.16
CA LYS A 87 15.31 9.99 1.78
C LYS A 87 14.82 8.65 2.32
N VAL A 88 13.79 8.64 3.15
CA VAL A 88 13.26 7.41 3.73
C VAL A 88 12.75 6.45 2.64
N ASN A 89 11.93 6.95 1.70
CA ASN A 89 11.30 6.10 0.69
C ASN A 89 12.30 5.50 -0.30
N MET A 90 13.35 6.23 -0.65
CA MET A 90 14.29 5.81 -1.68
C MET A 90 15.53 5.09 -1.11
N GLU A 91 16.15 5.63 -0.06
CA GLU A 91 17.35 4.99 0.51
C GLU A 91 17.01 3.65 1.17
N SER A 92 15.86 3.55 1.89
CA SER A 92 15.45 2.26 2.45
C SER A 92 15.25 1.20 1.37
N PHE A 93 14.62 1.57 0.24
CA PHE A 93 14.40 0.64 -0.86
C PHE A 93 15.72 0.25 -1.55
N GLN A 94 16.64 1.20 -1.76
CA GLN A 94 17.97 0.91 -2.29
C GLN A 94 18.74 -0.05 -1.37
N ASN A 95 18.72 0.16 -0.05
CA ASN A 95 19.34 -0.74 0.90
C ASN A 95 18.77 -2.17 0.82
N ILE A 96 17.45 -2.31 0.67
CA ILE A 96 16.83 -3.63 0.46
C ILE A 96 17.35 -4.30 -0.81
N ILE A 97 17.49 -3.55 -1.90
CA ILE A 97 18.03 -4.08 -3.16
C ILE A 97 19.49 -4.52 -2.99
N GLU A 98 20.33 -3.67 -2.39
CA GLU A 98 21.76 -3.98 -2.16
C GLU A 98 21.93 -5.22 -1.29
N VAL A 99 21.26 -5.26 -0.14
CA VAL A 99 21.28 -6.41 0.78
C VAL A 99 20.78 -7.67 0.07
N SER A 100 19.77 -7.55 -0.79
CA SER A 100 19.24 -8.70 -1.54
C SER A 100 20.23 -9.23 -2.56
N ILE A 101 20.96 -8.36 -3.26
CA ILE A 101 22.03 -8.76 -4.20
C ILE A 101 23.14 -9.48 -3.43
N GLU A 102 23.66 -8.88 -2.36
CA GLU A 102 24.73 -9.44 -1.54
C GLU A 102 24.39 -10.82 -0.94
N ASN A 103 23.14 -11.02 -0.52
CA ASN A 103 22.68 -12.24 0.12
C ASN A 103 21.92 -13.19 -0.82
N LYS A 104 21.90 -12.90 -2.12
CA LYS A 104 21.23 -13.72 -3.15
C LYS A 104 19.73 -13.92 -2.90
N ILE A 105 19.09 -12.95 -2.24
CA ILE A 105 17.63 -12.91 -2.08
C ILE A 105 17.05 -12.39 -3.39
N LYS A 106 16.30 -13.24 -4.08
CA LYS A 106 15.73 -12.85 -5.37
C LYS A 106 14.33 -12.24 -5.25
N LYS A 107 13.55 -12.66 -4.26
CA LYS A 107 12.13 -12.37 -4.16
C LYS A 107 11.84 -11.20 -3.24
N ILE A 108 11.38 -10.10 -3.80
CA ILE A 108 11.09 -8.86 -3.06
C ILE A 108 9.72 -8.34 -3.47
N PHE A 109 8.88 -8.00 -2.50
CA PHE A 109 7.68 -7.20 -2.72
C PHE A 109 7.92 -5.76 -2.24
N TRP A 110 7.58 -4.81 -3.10
CA TRP A 110 7.62 -3.38 -2.79
C TRP A 110 6.35 -2.70 -3.31
N PRO A 111 5.52 -2.10 -2.44
CA PRO A 111 4.26 -1.49 -2.86
C PRO A 111 4.49 -0.16 -3.58
N SER A 112 3.94 -0.04 -4.79
CA SER A 112 3.68 1.24 -5.45
C SER A 112 2.29 1.77 -5.05
N SER A 113 1.83 2.82 -5.70
CA SER A 113 0.59 3.52 -5.35
C SER A 113 -0.03 4.19 -6.57
N ILE A 114 -1.34 4.45 -6.50
CA ILE A 114 -2.03 5.33 -7.45
C ILE A 114 -1.43 6.74 -7.50
N ALA A 115 -0.64 7.13 -6.53
CA ALA A 115 0.05 8.42 -6.51
C ALA A 115 1.08 8.60 -7.65
N VAL A 116 1.45 7.53 -8.37
CA VAL A 116 2.33 7.60 -9.57
C VAL A 116 1.64 8.21 -10.78
N PHE A 117 0.31 8.20 -10.80
CA PHE A 117 -0.46 8.84 -11.86
C PHE A 117 -0.35 10.37 -11.77
N GLY A 118 -1.12 11.08 -12.51
CA GLY A 118 -1.14 12.54 -12.50
C GLY A 118 -2.03 13.06 -13.61
N THR A 119 -2.22 14.35 -13.66
CA THR A 119 -3.23 15.03 -14.52
C THR A 119 -2.99 14.90 -16.03
N LYS A 120 -1.85 14.38 -16.47
CA LYS A 120 -1.59 14.11 -17.89
C LYS A 120 -2.24 12.83 -18.40
N SER A 121 -2.73 11.96 -17.50
CA SER A 121 -3.50 10.77 -17.85
C SER A 121 -5.00 11.08 -17.88
N ASN A 122 -5.76 10.28 -18.63
CA ASN A 122 -7.21 10.29 -18.48
C ASN A 122 -7.56 9.61 -17.13
N LEU A 123 -7.92 10.41 -16.14
CA LEU A 123 -8.17 9.95 -14.78
C LEU A 123 -9.49 9.18 -14.60
N GLU A 124 -10.37 9.16 -15.59
CA GLU A 124 -11.69 8.51 -15.48
C GLU A 124 -11.60 6.97 -15.39
N ASN A 125 -10.67 6.35 -16.12
CA ASN A 125 -10.46 4.90 -16.09
C ASN A 125 -9.03 4.58 -16.57
N VAL A 126 -8.06 4.71 -15.65
CA VAL A 126 -6.63 4.65 -16.00
C VAL A 126 -6.19 3.22 -16.25
N GLY A 127 -5.65 2.97 -17.45
CA GLY A 127 -5.07 1.68 -17.83
C GLY A 127 -3.69 1.41 -17.23
N GLN A 128 -3.07 0.32 -17.68
CA GLN A 128 -1.78 -0.14 -17.14
C GLN A 128 -0.61 0.78 -17.51
N ASP A 129 -0.57 1.30 -18.73
CA ASP A 129 0.57 2.05 -19.30
C ASP A 129 0.19 3.50 -19.69
N PRO A 130 -0.29 4.33 -18.76
CA PRO A 130 -0.58 5.72 -19.02
C PRO A 130 0.70 6.57 -18.94
N ILE A 131 0.59 7.87 -19.24
CA ILE A 131 1.64 8.83 -18.95
C ILE A 131 1.67 9.08 -17.44
N LEU A 132 2.71 8.59 -16.77
CA LEU A 132 2.90 8.82 -15.34
C LEU A 132 3.51 10.21 -15.11
N ASN A 133 2.80 11.05 -14.35
CA ASN A 133 3.20 12.43 -14.09
C ASN A 133 2.83 12.86 -12.67
N PRO A 134 3.39 12.20 -11.63
CA PRO A 134 3.09 12.52 -10.24
C PRO A 134 3.53 13.92 -9.87
N ASN A 135 2.76 14.59 -9.01
CA ASN A 135 3.02 15.94 -8.52
C ASN A 135 3.29 16.02 -7.00
N THR A 136 3.33 14.88 -6.33
CA THR A 136 3.71 14.77 -4.90
C THR A 136 5.06 14.08 -4.77
N ILE A 137 5.83 14.44 -3.73
CA ILE A 137 7.12 13.78 -3.47
C ILE A 137 6.95 12.26 -3.26
N TYR A 138 5.84 11.85 -2.64
CA TYR A 138 5.48 10.46 -2.49
C TYR A 138 5.28 9.76 -3.85
N GLY A 139 4.45 10.33 -4.71
CA GLY A 139 4.20 9.80 -6.06
C GLY A 139 5.47 9.75 -6.91
N ILE A 140 6.30 10.79 -6.85
CA ILE A 140 7.61 10.84 -7.53
C ILE A 140 8.52 9.72 -7.03
N SER A 141 8.60 9.49 -5.71
CA SER A 141 9.40 8.40 -5.14
C SER A 141 8.89 7.02 -5.56
N LYS A 142 7.56 6.84 -5.63
CA LYS A 142 6.97 5.58 -6.10
C LYS A 142 7.24 5.34 -7.58
N LEU A 143 7.13 6.35 -8.42
CA LEU A 143 7.49 6.25 -9.85
C LEU A 143 8.98 5.92 -10.04
N ALA A 144 9.86 6.60 -9.31
CA ALA A 144 11.30 6.30 -9.34
C ALA A 144 11.57 4.84 -8.93
N GLY A 145 10.90 4.35 -7.87
CA GLY A 145 10.99 2.95 -7.44
C GLY A 145 10.52 1.96 -8.49
N GLU A 146 9.42 2.23 -9.21
CA GLU A 146 8.95 1.39 -10.33
C GLU A 146 10.04 1.28 -11.43
N LYS A 147 10.71 2.36 -11.76
CA LYS A 147 11.82 2.35 -12.74
C LYS A 147 13.04 1.57 -12.23
N LEU A 148 13.36 1.70 -10.93
CA LEU A 148 14.43 0.91 -10.30
C LEU A 148 14.11 -0.58 -10.32
N ILE A 149 12.85 -0.99 -10.09
CA ILE A 149 12.42 -2.39 -10.18
C ILE A 149 12.74 -2.97 -11.55
N SER A 150 12.30 -2.31 -12.62
CA SER A 150 12.56 -2.76 -13.99
C SER A 150 14.07 -2.88 -14.27
N TYR A 151 14.84 -1.87 -13.84
CA TYR A 151 16.29 -1.83 -14.02
C TYR A 151 17.00 -2.97 -13.28
N TYR A 152 16.75 -3.14 -11.98
CA TYR A 152 17.45 -4.11 -11.14
C TYR A 152 17.01 -5.55 -11.42
N ASN A 153 15.74 -5.78 -11.76
CA ASN A 153 15.28 -7.09 -12.21
C ASN A 153 16.03 -7.55 -13.46
N LYS A 154 16.27 -6.64 -14.42
CA LYS A 154 17.02 -6.95 -15.64
C LYS A 154 18.50 -7.14 -15.37
N LYS A 155 19.10 -6.27 -14.54
CA LYS A 155 20.56 -6.22 -14.35
C LYS A 155 21.09 -7.35 -13.47
N TYR A 156 20.34 -7.75 -12.43
CA TYR A 156 20.79 -8.71 -11.41
C TYR A 156 19.93 -9.97 -11.33
N ASP A 157 19.02 -10.18 -12.29
CA ASP A 157 18.06 -11.29 -12.28
C ASP A 157 17.30 -11.42 -10.95
N LEU A 158 16.86 -10.28 -10.40
CA LEU A 158 15.99 -10.22 -9.25
C LEU A 158 14.54 -10.52 -9.65
N ASP A 159 13.70 -10.81 -8.68
CA ASP A 159 12.25 -10.90 -8.81
C ASP A 159 11.59 -9.89 -7.85
N ILE A 160 11.83 -8.61 -8.10
CA ILE A 160 11.16 -7.53 -7.38
C ILE A 160 9.82 -7.31 -8.04
N ARG A 161 8.74 -7.41 -7.26
CA ARG A 161 7.37 -7.26 -7.72
C ARG A 161 6.66 -6.11 -7.02
N SER A 162 5.76 -5.45 -7.72
CA SER A 162 5.08 -4.27 -7.21
C SER A 162 3.65 -4.18 -7.71
N LEU A 163 2.78 -3.66 -6.85
CA LEU A 163 1.38 -3.34 -7.13
C LEU A 163 1.13 -1.85 -6.88
N ARG A 164 0.40 -1.19 -7.78
CA ARG A 164 -0.11 0.17 -7.56
C ARG A 164 -1.36 0.09 -6.71
N TYR A 165 -1.18 0.19 -5.40
CA TYR A 165 -2.30 0.17 -4.48
C TYR A 165 -3.16 1.43 -4.60
N PRO A 166 -4.49 1.29 -4.62
CA PRO A 166 -5.42 2.38 -4.37
C PRO A 166 -5.47 2.73 -2.87
N GLY A 167 -6.48 3.47 -2.43
CA GLY A 167 -6.74 3.67 -1.01
C GLY A 167 -7.02 2.34 -0.31
N ILE A 168 -6.24 2.01 0.72
CA ILE A 168 -6.44 0.78 1.51
C ILE A 168 -7.37 1.08 2.67
N ILE A 169 -8.45 0.29 2.80
CA ILE A 169 -9.38 0.35 3.91
C ILE A 169 -9.08 -0.78 4.89
N SER A 170 -8.83 -0.44 6.15
CA SER A 170 -8.60 -1.39 7.24
C SER A 170 -9.21 -0.85 8.53
N PHE A 171 -9.90 -1.69 9.28
CA PHE A 171 -10.54 -1.29 10.54
C PHE A 171 -9.75 -1.69 11.78
N GLU A 172 -8.66 -2.45 11.63
CA GLU A 172 -7.83 -2.92 12.74
C GLU A 172 -6.63 -2.03 13.06
N SER A 173 -6.29 -1.10 12.17
CA SER A 173 -5.13 -0.23 12.34
C SER A 173 -5.48 1.23 12.12
N LYS A 174 -4.84 2.11 12.90
CA LYS A 174 -5.03 3.57 12.77
C LYS A 174 -4.58 4.08 11.40
N PRO A 175 -5.23 5.11 10.85
CA PRO A 175 -4.81 5.79 9.63
C PRO A 175 -3.34 6.23 9.67
N GLY A 176 -2.64 6.07 8.56
CA GLY A 176 -1.20 6.36 8.45
C GLY A 176 -0.82 7.76 7.97
N GLY A 177 -1.78 8.66 7.75
CA GLY A 177 -1.58 9.98 7.17
C GLY A 177 -1.61 10.00 5.65
N GLY A 178 -2.41 9.12 5.05
CA GLY A 178 -2.71 9.08 3.62
C GLY A 178 -3.86 10.02 3.24
N THR A 179 -3.94 10.34 1.95
CA THR A 179 -5.02 11.17 1.40
C THR A 179 -6.37 10.42 1.36
N THR A 180 -6.34 9.10 1.44
CA THR A 180 -7.53 8.21 1.41
C THR A 180 -8.04 7.83 2.80
N ASP A 181 -7.40 8.29 3.85
CA ASP A 181 -7.74 7.94 5.24
C ASP A 181 -9.13 8.45 5.66
N TYR A 182 -9.70 9.41 4.90
CA TYR A 182 -11.04 9.95 5.14
C TYR A 182 -12.11 8.85 5.24
N VAL A 183 -11.94 7.74 4.51
CA VAL A 183 -12.92 6.63 4.53
C VAL A 183 -13.02 6.03 5.92
N MET A 184 -11.89 5.68 6.52
CA MET A 184 -11.85 5.08 7.85
C MET A 184 -12.26 6.08 8.93
N GLU A 185 -11.76 7.32 8.84
CA GLU A 185 -12.10 8.40 9.79
C GLU A 185 -13.60 8.72 9.78
N MET A 186 -14.22 8.81 8.58
CA MET A 186 -15.66 9.04 8.44
C MET A 186 -16.47 7.88 9.01
N ILE A 187 -16.13 6.64 8.69
CA ILE A 187 -16.81 5.45 9.20
C ILE A 187 -16.78 5.43 10.73
N GLU A 188 -15.60 5.63 11.32
CA GLU A 188 -15.43 5.62 12.77
C GLU A 188 -16.23 6.74 13.47
N SER A 189 -16.19 7.97 12.93
CA SER A 189 -16.92 9.10 13.52
C SER A 189 -18.42 8.88 13.45
N LEU A 190 -18.95 8.54 12.28
CA LEU A 190 -20.39 8.38 12.11
C LEU A 190 -20.94 7.16 12.87
N LYS A 191 -20.17 6.08 13.01
CA LYS A 191 -20.53 4.94 13.87
C LYS A 191 -20.70 5.34 15.35
N ARG A 192 -19.90 6.29 15.83
CA ARG A 192 -20.02 6.84 17.18
C ARG A 192 -21.14 7.90 17.31
N GLY A 193 -21.82 8.23 16.21
CA GLY A 193 -22.81 9.31 16.19
C GLY A 193 -22.19 10.70 16.23
N GLU A 194 -20.91 10.83 15.93
CA GLU A 194 -20.15 12.09 15.90
C GLU A 194 -20.14 12.68 14.49
N ASP A 195 -20.11 14.01 14.40
CA ASP A 195 -19.91 14.69 13.14
C ASP A 195 -18.45 14.52 12.65
N TYR A 196 -18.28 14.40 11.33
CA TYR A 196 -16.97 14.27 10.70
C TYR A 196 -16.66 15.46 9.80
N ILE A 197 -15.46 16.05 9.93
CA ILE A 197 -14.97 17.09 9.03
C ILE A 197 -14.16 16.42 7.91
N CYS A 198 -14.78 16.30 6.74
CA CYS A 198 -14.13 15.73 5.57
C CYS A 198 -13.23 16.76 4.88
N PHE A 199 -11.96 16.41 4.70
CA PHE A 199 -10.96 17.25 4.02
C PHE A 199 -10.96 17.12 2.49
N LEU A 200 -11.89 16.36 1.92
CA LEU A 200 -12.12 16.27 0.48
C LEU A 200 -13.44 16.96 0.11
N GLU A 201 -13.56 17.37 -1.13
CA GLU A 201 -14.84 17.72 -1.73
C GLU A 201 -15.75 16.49 -1.79
N LYS A 202 -17.06 16.71 -1.69
CA LYS A 202 -18.06 15.65 -1.59
C LYS A 202 -18.08 14.69 -2.79
N ASP A 203 -17.69 15.17 -3.96
CA ASP A 203 -17.68 14.47 -5.26
C ASP A 203 -16.28 13.96 -5.68
N THR A 204 -15.26 14.11 -4.82
CA THR A 204 -13.91 13.62 -5.10
C THR A 204 -13.89 12.08 -5.11
N ARG A 205 -13.96 11.50 -6.30
CA ARG A 205 -13.97 10.04 -6.47
C ARG A 205 -12.57 9.46 -6.41
N LEU A 206 -12.38 8.43 -5.59
CA LEU A 206 -11.10 7.73 -5.44
C LEU A 206 -11.29 6.20 -5.46
N PRO A 207 -10.36 5.46 -6.07
CA PRO A 207 -10.37 4.00 -6.02
C PRO A 207 -9.89 3.51 -4.66
N MET A 208 -10.54 2.45 -4.17
CA MET A 208 -10.32 1.84 -2.86
C MET A 208 -10.16 0.32 -2.97
N LEU A 209 -9.54 -0.26 -1.97
CA LEU A 209 -9.34 -1.70 -1.84
C LEU A 209 -9.40 -2.09 -0.36
N TYR A 210 -10.19 -3.11 -0.05
CA TYR A 210 -10.22 -3.64 1.32
C TYR A 210 -8.91 -4.38 1.64
N ILE A 211 -8.44 -4.26 2.86
CA ILE A 211 -7.13 -4.77 3.31
C ILE A 211 -6.96 -6.26 3.05
N GLU A 212 -8.00 -7.07 3.25
CA GLU A 212 -7.95 -8.52 2.99
C GLU A 212 -7.66 -8.82 1.52
N ASP A 213 -8.31 -8.12 0.58
CA ASP A 213 -8.02 -8.24 -0.85
C ASP A 213 -6.60 -7.77 -1.19
N ALA A 214 -6.11 -6.71 -0.53
CA ALA A 214 -4.73 -6.24 -0.72
C ALA A 214 -3.73 -7.33 -0.32
N ILE A 215 -3.93 -7.99 0.82
CA ILE A 215 -3.06 -9.07 1.31
C ILE A 215 -3.16 -10.31 0.41
N LEU A 216 -4.37 -10.83 0.20
CA LEU A 216 -4.57 -12.05 -0.61
C LEU A 216 -4.12 -11.86 -2.05
N GLY A 217 -4.42 -10.69 -2.64
CA GLY A 217 -3.95 -10.34 -3.98
C GLY A 217 -2.43 -10.27 -4.07
N THR A 218 -1.76 -9.65 -3.09
CA THR A 218 -0.30 -9.58 -3.06
C THR A 218 0.33 -10.97 -2.94
N ILE A 219 -0.19 -11.82 -2.06
CA ILE A 219 0.30 -13.19 -1.91
C ILE A 219 0.11 -14.00 -3.19
N LYS A 220 -1.05 -13.89 -3.84
CA LYS A 220 -1.32 -14.52 -5.12
C LYS A 220 -0.35 -14.03 -6.21
N PHE A 221 -0.14 -12.72 -6.30
CA PHE A 221 0.81 -12.10 -7.21
C PHE A 221 2.24 -12.58 -6.96
N MET A 222 2.70 -12.57 -5.72
CA MET A 222 4.02 -13.06 -5.32
C MET A 222 4.22 -14.56 -5.57
N SER A 223 3.15 -15.36 -5.55
CA SER A 223 3.17 -16.79 -5.84
C SER A 223 3.10 -17.12 -7.34
N SER A 224 2.73 -16.15 -8.17
CA SER A 224 2.59 -16.34 -9.61
C SER A 224 3.94 -16.64 -10.29
N LYS A 225 3.92 -17.40 -11.37
CA LYS A 225 5.14 -17.71 -12.13
C LYS A 225 5.66 -16.43 -12.82
N LYS A 226 6.96 -16.12 -12.66
CA LYS A 226 7.61 -14.90 -13.21
C LYS A 226 7.37 -14.77 -14.74
N ASN A 227 7.36 -15.89 -15.47
CA ASN A 227 7.18 -15.89 -16.92
C ASN A 227 5.73 -15.60 -17.40
N LYS A 228 4.75 -15.59 -16.50
CA LYS A 228 3.38 -15.16 -16.80
C LYS A 228 3.19 -13.64 -16.63
N LEU A 229 4.12 -12.97 -15.95
CA LEU A 229 4.02 -11.55 -15.63
C LEU A 229 4.58 -10.72 -16.78
N ASN A 230 3.70 -10.05 -17.52
CA ASN A 230 4.07 -9.23 -18.67
C ASN A 230 4.53 -7.81 -18.27
N VAL A 231 3.97 -7.24 -17.21
CA VAL A 231 4.36 -5.94 -16.67
C VAL A 231 5.68 -6.06 -15.89
N LYS A 232 6.64 -5.21 -16.22
CA LYS A 232 8.01 -5.26 -15.64
C LYS A 232 8.22 -4.32 -14.47
N GLU A 233 7.28 -3.41 -14.22
CA GLU A 233 7.33 -2.39 -13.17
C GLU A 233 6.30 -2.70 -12.09
N SER A 234 5.08 -2.19 -12.23
CA SER A 234 4.03 -2.30 -11.22
C SER A 234 2.67 -2.56 -11.85
N TYR A 235 1.92 -3.51 -11.33
CA TYR A 235 0.58 -3.82 -11.81
C TYR A 235 -0.48 -2.93 -11.16
N ASN A 236 -1.48 -2.54 -11.93
CA ASN A 236 -2.69 -1.90 -11.42
C ASN A 236 -3.59 -2.91 -10.73
N ILE A 237 -4.08 -2.58 -9.54
CA ILE A 237 -5.16 -3.31 -8.85
C ILE A 237 -6.18 -2.35 -8.26
N THR A 238 -7.42 -2.79 -8.14
CA THR A 238 -8.48 -2.00 -7.52
C THR A 238 -9.61 -2.89 -7.00
N GLY A 239 -10.37 -2.40 -6.02
CA GLY A 239 -11.61 -3.03 -5.57
C GLY A 239 -12.83 -2.30 -6.13
N PHE A 240 -13.08 -1.09 -5.64
CA PHE A 240 -14.19 -0.23 -6.03
C PHE A 240 -13.75 1.24 -5.98
N SER A 241 -14.60 2.15 -6.48
CA SER A 241 -14.35 3.58 -6.36
C SER A 241 -15.54 4.25 -5.68
N ILE A 242 -15.26 5.24 -4.83
CA ILE A 242 -16.28 5.91 -4.03
C ILE A 242 -15.96 7.39 -3.84
N THR A 243 -17.00 8.22 -3.71
CA THR A 243 -16.90 9.62 -3.27
C THR A 243 -17.22 9.73 -1.79
N PRO A 244 -16.78 10.82 -1.11
CA PRO A 244 -17.18 11.08 0.27
C PRO A 244 -18.71 11.14 0.46
N GLU A 245 -19.46 11.74 -0.48
CA GLU A 245 -20.92 11.82 -0.44
C GLU A 245 -21.60 10.45 -0.56
N GLU A 246 -21.12 9.60 -1.47
CA GLU A 246 -21.63 8.22 -1.60
C GLU A 246 -21.37 7.40 -0.33
N LEU A 247 -20.21 7.59 0.30
CA LEU A 247 -19.88 6.92 1.56
C LEU A 247 -20.80 7.40 2.68
N GLU A 248 -21.00 8.73 2.82
CA GLU A 248 -21.92 9.31 3.82
C GLU A 248 -23.32 8.73 3.67
N LEU A 249 -23.85 8.70 2.43
CA LEU A 249 -25.19 8.13 2.17
C LEU A 249 -25.28 6.67 2.58
N LYS A 250 -24.26 5.88 2.24
CA LYS A 250 -24.22 4.46 2.63
C LYS A 250 -24.15 4.25 4.14
N LEU A 251 -23.41 5.08 4.86
CA LEU A 251 -23.35 5.03 6.32
C LEU A 251 -24.68 5.39 6.97
N LYS A 252 -25.39 6.39 6.43
CA LYS A 252 -26.75 6.75 6.89
C LYS A 252 -27.76 5.64 6.61
N GLU A 253 -27.69 4.98 5.44
CA GLU A 253 -28.51 3.79 5.15
C GLU A 253 -28.26 2.65 6.17
N ASN A 254 -27.07 2.56 6.73
CA ASN A 254 -26.70 1.60 7.77
C ASN A 254 -26.96 2.11 9.21
N GLY A 255 -27.72 3.19 9.37
CA GLY A 255 -28.17 3.69 10.67
C GLY A 255 -27.21 4.65 11.39
N CYS A 256 -26.15 5.10 10.76
CA CYS A 256 -25.28 6.13 11.32
C CYS A 256 -25.98 7.50 11.34
N ILE A 257 -25.84 8.24 12.44
CA ILE A 257 -26.58 9.50 12.67
C ILE A 257 -25.73 10.77 12.63
N GLY A 258 -24.41 10.66 12.62
CA GLY A 258 -23.49 11.80 12.50
C GLY A 258 -23.62 12.50 11.13
N ASN A 259 -23.17 13.77 11.04
CA ASN A 259 -23.16 14.54 9.81
C ASN A 259 -21.74 14.69 9.26
N VAL A 260 -21.63 14.83 7.94
CA VAL A 260 -20.34 15.15 7.30
C VAL A 260 -20.30 16.62 6.92
N ILE A 261 -19.26 17.32 7.40
CA ILE A 261 -19.00 18.71 7.10
C ILE A 261 -17.82 18.77 6.11
N TYR A 262 -18.09 19.16 4.89
CA TYR A 262 -17.06 19.23 3.86
C TYR A 262 -16.23 20.53 3.98
N LYS A 263 -14.96 20.39 4.36
CA LYS A 263 -13.96 21.48 4.45
C LYS A 263 -12.67 21.05 3.76
N PRO A 264 -12.62 21.11 2.40
CA PRO A 264 -11.46 20.69 1.64
C PRO A 264 -10.19 21.43 2.07
N ASP A 265 -9.07 20.69 2.17
CA ASP A 265 -7.74 21.22 2.43
C ASP A 265 -6.75 20.81 1.33
N TYR A 266 -5.44 20.99 1.54
CA TYR A 266 -4.40 20.64 0.56
C TYR A 266 -4.44 19.16 0.10
N ARG A 267 -5.03 18.27 0.90
CA ARG A 267 -5.18 16.84 0.55
C ARG A 267 -6.18 16.65 -0.60
N ASN A 268 -7.16 17.53 -0.70
CA ASN A 268 -8.11 17.52 -1.82
C ASN A 268 -7.41 17.81 -3.15
N GLU A 269 -6.47 18.75 -3.18
CA GLU A 269 -5.70 19.06 -4.38
C GLU A 269 -4.78 17.88 -4.77
N ILE A 270 -4.26 17.14 -3.81
CA ILE A 270 -3.55 15.88 -4.06
C ILE A 270 -4.51 14.85 -4.69
N ALA A 271 -5.66 14.62 -4.06
CA ALA A 271 -6.67 13.65 -4.51
C ALA A 271 -7.14 13.89 -5.94
N LYS A 272 -7.35 15.15 -6.34
CA LYS A 272 -7.75 15.55 -7.69
C LYS A 272 -6.76 15.16 -8.79
N THR A 273 -5.51 14.85 -8.43
CA THR A 273 -4.48 14.40 -9.38
C THR A 273 -4.44 12.88 -9.55
N TRP A 274 -5.25 12.16 -8.79
CA TRP A 274 -5.28 10.70 -8.80
C TRP A 274 -6.44 10.17 -9.64
N PRO A 275 -6.36 8.91 -10.10
CA PRO A 275 -7.42 8.28 -10.86
C PRO A 275 -8.74 8.26 -10.10
N LYS A 276 -9.85 8.49 -10.82
CA LYS A 276 -11.19 8.22 -10.29
C LYS A 276 -11.51 6.73 -10.32
N ASN A 277 -11.03 6.04 -11.35
CA ASN A 277 -11.14 4.60 -11.50
C ASN A 277 -9.85 4.04 -12.11
N ILE A 278 -9.58 2.77 -11.85
CA ILE A 278 -8.42 2.04 -12.37
C ILE A 278 -8.90 0.83 -13.16
N ASN A 279 -8.31 0.67 -14.34
CA ASN A 279 -8.46 -0.54 -15.14
C ASN A 279 -7.35 -1.54 -14.73
N ASP A 280 -7.76 -2.64 -14.15
CA ASP A 280 -6.91 -3.74 -13.67
C ASP A 280 -6.97 -5.00 -14.55
N LYS A 281 -7.40 -4.82 -15.82
CA LYS A 281 -7.59 -5.91 -16.78
C LYS A 281 -6.33 -6.77 -16.93
N ILE A 282 -5.16 -6.14 -17.05
CA ILE A 282 -3.88 -6.86 -17.23
C ILE A 282 -3.55 -7.72 -15.99
N SER A 283 -3.86 -7.23 -14.78
CA SER A 283 -3.73 -8.03 -13.55
C SER A 283 -4.63 -9.27 -13.56
N LYS A 284 -5.85 -9.13 -14.08
CA LYS A 284 -6.80 -10.25 -14.23
C LYS A 284 -6.30 -11.28 -15.24
N GLU A 285 -5.74 -10.82 -16.35
CA GLU A 285 -5.23 -11.69 -17.42
C GLU A 285 -3.93 -12.42 -17.05
N ASP A 286 -2.97 -11.71 -16.43
CA ASP A 286 -1.63 -12.26 -16.19
C ASP A 286 -1.55 -13.17 -14.96
N TRP A 287 -2.33 -12.88 -13.91
CA TRP A 287 -2.24 -13.62 -12.64
C TRP A 287 -3.58 -13.83 -11.92
N ASP A 288 -4.69 -13.78 -12.67
CA ASP A 288 -6.06 -14.04 -12.18
C ASP A 288 -6.45 -13.16 -10.99
N TRP A 289 -6.09 -11.88 -11.00
CA TRP A 289 -6.50 -10.92 -9.99
C TRP A 289 -8.02 -10.80 -9.93
N LYS A 290 -8.56 -10.74 -8.73
CA LYS A 290 -9.98 -10.45 -8.49
C LYS A 290 -10.14 -9.90 -7.09
N ALA A 291 -10.75 -8.72 -6.98
CA ALA A 291 -11.23 -8.25 -5.69
C ALA A 291 -12.48 -9.02 -5.28
N ASN A 292 -12.58 -9.41 -4.01
CA ASN A 292 -13.72 -10.11 -3.42
C ASN A 292 -14.66 -9.15 -2.69
N PHE A 293 -14.11 -8.02 -2.22
CA PHE A 293 -14.85 -7.01 -1.45
C PHE A 293 -15.21 -5.82 -2.34
N GLY A 294 -16.52 -5.59 -2.50
CA GLY A 294 -17.06 -4.31 -2.94
C GLY A 294 -17.37 -3.42 -1.73
N LEU A 295 -17.95 -2.24 -1.97
CA LEU A 295 -18.30 -1.29 -0.92
C LEU A 295 -19.18 -1.91 0.17
N ASN A 296 -20.26 -2.60 -0.19
CA ASN A 296 -21.20 -3.16 0.78
C ASN A 296 -20.53 -4.17 1.72
N ASN A 297 -19.81 -5.15 1.16
CA ASN A 297 -19.09 -6.15 1.96
C ASN A 297 -18.02 -5.51 2.85
N THR A 298 -17.34 -4.45 2.35
CA THR A 298 -16.37 -3.70 3.15
C THR A 298 -17.05 -2.99 4.33
N LEU A 299 -18.24 -2.41 4.13
CA LEU A 299 -18.99 -1.79 5.22
C LEU A 299 -19.52 -2.83 6.21
N GLU A 300 -19.94 -4.00 5.76
CA GLU A 300 -20.31 -5.11 6.67
C GLU A 300 -19.18 -5.45 7.65
N GLU A 301 -17.92 -5.47 7.17
CA GLU A 301 -16.77 -5.68 8.07
C GLU A 301 -16.60 -4.53 9.08
N ALA A 302 -16.89 -3.29 8.67
CA ALA A 302 -16.82 -2.14 9.56
C ALA A 302 -17.84 -2.21 10.71
N PHE A 303 -18.97 -2.91 10.51
CA PHE A 303 -20.07 -3.00 11.50
C PHE A 303 -20.03 -4.29 12.35
N LYS A 304 -19.08 -5.19 12.12
CA LYS A 304 -18.84 -6.32 13.02
C LYS A 304 -18.13 -5.88 14.29
#